data_96736e46ee3f6091da9684bceb879a8f
#
_entry.id   96736e46ee3f6091da9684bceb879a8f
#
_cell.length_a   1.000
_cell.length_b   1.000
_cell.length_c   1.000
_cell.angle_alpha   90.00
_cell.angle_beta   90.00
_cell.angle_gamma   90.00
#
_symmetry.space_group_name_H-M   'P 1'
#
loop_
_entity.id
_entity.type
_entity.pdbx_description
1 polymer ?
#
loop_
_entity_poly.entity_id
_entity_poly.type
_entity_poly.pdbx_seq_one_letter_code
_entity_poly.pdbx_strand_id
1 'polypeptide(L)'
;SQYEKRGAAVEVPQWDMTACIQCNQCAYVCPHAAIRPILLDEAEAANKPEGFDTVTAKGAGLDKYQFRMQVSPYDCTGCKSCVNVCPMKDKGALTLAPLASQLKEAPNWTYAVDTVTIKKDAVNAKSVKNSQFAKPYFEFSGACAGCGETPYIKLVTQLFGDRMYVANASGCSSA
;
A
#
# COMPACT_ATOMS: atom_id res chain seq x y z
N SER A 1 -15.34 -4.15 3.81
CA SER A 1 -15.41 -2.73 4.18
C SER A 1 -14.72 -1.78 3.20
N GLN A 2 -14.33 -2.23 2.02
CA GLN A 2 -13.72 -1.35 0.99
C GLN A 2 -14.60 -0.15 0.60
N TYR A 3 -15.89 -0.21 0.83
CA TYR A 3 -16.87 0.85 0.53
C TYR A 3 -17.16 1.79 1.69
N GLU A 4 -16.72 1.48 2.90
CA GLU A 4 -17.06 2.29 4.10
C GLU A 4 -16.38 3.66 4.12
N LYS A 5 -15.12 3.74 3.63
CA LYS A 5 -14.37 5.01 3.50
C LYS A 5 -14.48 5.92 4.72
N ARG A 6 -14.13 5.39 5.89
CA ARG A 6 -14.41 6.01 7.20
C ARG A 6 -13.71 7.35 7.43
N GLY A 7 -12.51 7.56 6.88
CA GLY A 7 -11.74 8.78 7.08
C GLY A 7 -11.42 9.05 8.56
N ALA A 8 -11.14 8.00 9.32
CA ALA A 8 -11.01 8.08 10.78
C ALA A 8 -9.67 8.69 11.24
N ALA A 9 -8.68 8.78 10.38
CA ALA A 9 -7.37 9.32 10.73
C ALA A 9 -7.39 10.85 10.80
N VAL A 10 -6.73 11.42 11.81
CA VAL A 10 -6.48 12.88 11.86
C VAL A 10 -5.36 13.26 10.91
N GLU A 11 -4.32 12.42 10.86
CA GLU A 11 -3.15 12.55 9.98
C GLU A 11 -2.94 11.26 9.21
N VAL A 12 -2.55 11.39 7.95
CA VAL A 12 -2.23 10.27 7.06
C VAL A 12 -0.83 10.42 6.47
N PRO A 13 -0.17 9.32 6.06
CA PRO A 13 1.15 9.43 5.47
C PRO A 13 1.09 10.13 4.10
N GLN A 14 2.00 11.08 3.94
CA GLN A 14 2.31 11.74 2.66
C GLN A 14 3.64 11.20 2.15
N TRP A 15 3.68 10.78 0.88
CA TRP A 15 4.86 10.22 0.25
C TRP A 15 5.64 11.27 -0.53
N ASP A 16 6.97 11.27 -0.33
CA ASP A 16 7.92 12.03 -1.15
C ASP A 16 8.70 11.04 -2.04
N MET A 17 8.54 11.19 -3.35
CA MET A 17 9.15 10.30 -4.34
C MET A 17 10.67 10.47 -4.44
N THR A 18 11.20 11.63 -4.09
CA THR A 18 12.63 11.95 -4.25
C THR A 18 13.48 11.31 -3.16
N ALA A 19 12.96 11.28 -1.93
CA ALA A 19 13.61 10.67 -0.78
C ALA A 19 13.34 9.17 -0.64
N CYS A 20 12.34 8.63 -1.34
CA CYS A 20 11.93 7.22 -1.21
C CYS A 20 12.91 6.26 -1.90
N ILE A 21 13.38 5.24 -1.16
CA ILE A 21 14.24 4.17 -1.69
C ILE A 21 13.46 2.96 -2.24
N GLN A 22 12.13 3.00 -2.20
CA GLN A 22 11.24 1.95 -2.72
C GLN A 22 11.42 0.58 -2.05
N CYS A 23 11.67 0.54 -0.75
CA CYS A 23 11.86 -0.71 0.00
C CYS A 23 10.55 -1.44 0.36
N ASN A 24 9.39 -0.79 0.23
CA ASN A 24 8.05 -1.29 0.50
C ASN A 24 7.77 -1.71 1.97
N GLN A 25 8.65 -1.38 2.91
CA GLN A 25 8.43 -1.72 4.33
C GLN A 25 7.17 -1.06 4.90
N CYS A 26 6.84 0.16 4.46
CA CYS A 26 5.62 0.85 4.85
C CYS A 26 4.35 0.10 4.43
N ALA A 27 4.33 -0.48 3.22
CA ALA A 27 3.24 -1.33 2.77
C ALA A 27 3.19 -2.66 3.55
N TYR A 28 4.36 -3.25 3.81
CA TYR A 28 4.47 -4.51 4.54
C TYR A 28 3.83 -4.44 5.93
N VAL A 29 4.10 -3.39 6.70
CA VAL A 29 3.59 -3.25 8.07
C VAL A 29 2.18 -2.68 8.16
N CYS A 30 1.57 -2.25 7.06
CA CYS A 30 0.25 -1.65 7.10
C CYS A 30 -0.84 -2.66 7.46
N PRO A 31 -1.56 -2.49 8.60
CA PRO A 31 -2.57 -3.45 9.06
C PRO A 31 -3.79 -3.52 8.14
N HIS A 32 -4.03 -2.49 7.35
CA HIS A 32 -5.26 -2.32 6.57
C HIS A 32 -5.02 -2.32 5.06
N ALA A 33 -3.77 -2.56 4.61
CA ALA A 33 -3.37 -2.44 3.20
C ALA A 33 -3.73 -1.07 2.56
N ALA A 34 -3.76 -0.01 3.38
CA ALA A 34 -4.12 1.34 2.97
C ALA A 34 -2.94 2.14 2.39
N ILE A 35 -1.74 1.57 2.34
CA ILE A 35 -0.57 2.09 1.62
C ILE A 35 0.00 0.97 0.78
N ARG A 36 0.17 1.21 -0.54
CA ARG A 36 0.56 0.18 -1.51
C ARG A 36 1.59 0.69 -2.51
N PRO A 37 2.61 -0.12 -2.84
CA PRO A 37 3.46 0.15 -3.99
C PRO A 37 2.73 -0.23 -5.27
N ILE A 38 2.74 0.69 -6.22
CA ILE A 38 2.10 0.54 -7.53
C ILE A 38 3.17 0.55 -8.60
N LEU A 39 3.10 -0.41 -9.54
CA LEU A 39 3.93 -0.47 -10.74
C LEU A 39 3.05 -0.21 -11.95
N LEU A 40 3.38 0.82 -12.70
CA LEU A 40 2.69 1.18 -13.94
C LEU A 40 3.56 0.79 -15.14
N ASP A 41 2.96 0.16 -16.13
CA ASP A 41 3.58 0.06 -17.44
C ASP A 41 3.47 1.38 -18.22
N GLU A 42 4.02 1.42 -19.42
CA GLU A 42 4.06 2.61 -20.25
C GLU A 42 2.65 3.14 -20.59
N ALA A 43 1.71 2.25 -20.92
CA ALA A 43 0.34 2.62 -21.26
C ALA A 43 -0.42 3.18 -20.05
N GLU A 44 -0.28 2.55 -18.89
CA GLU A 44 -0.88 3.02 -17.63
C GLU A 44 -0.25 4.37 -17.21
N ALA A 45 1.06 4.51 -17.36
CA ALA A 45 1.76 5.75 -17.03
C ALA A 45 1.35 6.93 -17.95
N ALA A 46 1.04 6.65 -19.22
CA ALA A 46 0.55 7.65 -20.16
C ALA A 46 -0.88 8.13 -19.84
N ASN A 47 -1.71 7.24 -19.27
CA ASN A 47 -3.13 7.50 -18.96
C ASN A 47 -3.39 7.86 -17.48
N LYS A 48 -2.34 8.09 -16.70
CA LYS A 48 -2.48 8.42 -15.29
C LYS A 48 -3.15 9.79 -15.07
N PRO A 49 -3.95 9.96 -14.01
CA PRO A 49 -4.56 11.24 -13.71
C PRO A 49 -3.53 12.32 -13.37
N GLU A 50 -3.93 13.57 -13.51
CA GLU A 50 -3.12 14.72 -13.07
C GLU A 50 -2.82 14.61 -11.56
N GLY A 51 -1.58 14.92 -11.17
CA GLY A 51 -1.12 14.79 -9.78
C GLY A 51 -0.79 13.35 -9.35
N PHE A 52 -0.87 12.38 -10.26
CA PHE A 52 -0.39 11.02 -10.00
C PHE A 52 1.12 10.93 -10.31
N ASP A 53 1.94 11.47 -9.43
CA ASP A 53 3.39 11.51 -9.61
C ASP A 53 4.01 10.12 -9.51
N THR A 54 4.97 9.84 -10.37
CA THR A 54 5.66 8.56 -10.45
C THR A 54 7.16 8.75 -10.66
N VAL A 55 7.94 7.75 -10.29
CA VAL A 55 9.39 7.68 -10.56
C VAL A 55 9.74 6.33 -11.17
N THR A 56 10.87 6.22 -11.82
CA THR A 56 11.35 4.93 -12.32
C THR A 56 11.47 3.91 -11.18
N ALA A 57 10.92 2.72 -11.38
CA ALA A 57 10.98 1.66 -10.39
C ALA A 57 12.42 1.12 -10.23
N LYS A 58 12.82 0.87 -8.99
CA LYS A 58 14.17 0.39 -8.63
C LYS A 58 14.14 -1.10 -8.30
N GLY A 59 14.95 -1.89 -8.96
CA GLY A 59 15.11 -3.33 -8.74
C GLY A 59 15.36 -4.09 -10.01
N ALA A 60 15.88 -5.29 -9.93
CA ALA A 60 16.18 -6.11 -11.09
C ALA A 60 14.90 -6.39 -11.90
N GLY A 61 14.89 -5.99 -13.16
CA GLY A 61 13.75 -6.15 -14.07
C GLY A 61 12.58 -5.21 -13.84
N LEU A 62 12.71 -4.20 -12.97
CA LEU A 62 11.67 -3.22 -12.69
C LEU A 62 11.89 -1.87 -13.40
N ASP A 63 13.04 -1.63 -13.97
CA ASP A 63 13.45 -0.39 -14.64
C ASP A 63 12.51 0.05 -15.79
N LYS A 64 11.78 -0.90 -16.37
CA LYS A 64 10.75 -0.66 -17.39
C LYS A 64 9.41 -0.15 -16.84
N TYR A 65 9.24 -0.12 -15.52
CA TYR A 65 8.01 0.34 -14.87
C TYR A 65 8.20 1.69 -14.20
N GLN A 66 7.09 2.41 -14.05
CA GLN A 66 7.00 3.55 -13.16
C GLN A 66 6.48 3.10 -11.79
N PHE A 67 7.00 3.70 -10.73
CA PHE A 67 6.67 3.36 -9.34
C PHE A 67 5.98 4.53 -8.65
N ARG A 68 4.96 4.22 -7.87
CA ARG A 68 4.35 5.12 -6.89
C ARG A 68 4.05 4.39 -5.60
N MET A 69 4.23 5.05 -4.46
CA MET A 69 3.67 4.62 -3.19
C MET A 69 2.35 5.35 -2.97
N GLN A 70 1.25 4.64 -3.13
CA GLN A 70 -0.09 5.23 -3.04
C GLN A 70 -0.71 4.97 -1.67
N VAL A 71 -1.29 5.99 -1.07
CA VAL A 71 -2.03 5.93 0.19
C VAL A 71 -3.52 6.15 -0.07
N SER A 72 -4.37 5.35 0.60
CA SER A 72 -5.81 5.62 0.71
C SER A 72 -6.06 6.53 1.91
N PRO A 73 -6.44 7.79 1.72
CA PRO A 73 -6.67 8.68 2.86
C PRO A 73 -7.89 8.25 3.69
N TYR A 74 -8.92 7.68 3.06
CA TYR A 74 -10.14 7.27 3.74
C TYR A 74 -10.02 5.94 4.51
N ASP A 75 -9.14 5.04 4.07
CA ASP A 75 -8.98 3.71 4.68
C ASP A 75 -7.80 3.69 5.68
N CYS A 76 -6.98 4.73 5.70
CA CYS A 76 -5.90 4.87 6.68
C CYS A 76 -6.47 5.12 8.08
N THR A 77 -5.95 4.40 9.08
CA THR A 77 -6.36 4.53 10.49
C THR A 77 -5.44 5.46 11.31
N GLY A 78 -4.43 6.08 10.68
CA GLY A 78 -3.51 7.01 11.35
C GLY A 78 -2.56 6.38 12.35
N CYS A 79 -2.33 5.07 12.31
CA CYS A 79 -1.52 4.34 13.30
C CYS A 79 -0.02 4.66 13.28
N LYS A 80 0.48 5.35 12.26
CA LYS A 80 1.88 5.80 12.09
C LYS A 80 2.91 4.67 11.87
N SER A 81 2.53 3.40 11.88
CA SER A 81 3.44 2.26 11.73
C SER A 81 4.32 2.36 10.49
N CYS A 82 3.76 2.79 9.35
CA CYS A 82 4.49 2.97 8.10
C CYS A 82 5.56 4.06 8.15
N VAL A 83 5.30 5.17 8.85
CA VAL A 83 6.27 6.26 9.05
C VAL A 83 7.38 5.80 9.99
N ASN A 84 7.01 5.12 11.10
CA ASN A 84 7.98 4.66 12.09
C ASN A 84 8.97 3.63 11.54
N VAL A 85 8.53 2.73 10.65
CA VAL A 85 9.40 1.70 10.05
C VAL A 85 10.22 2.24 8.86
N CYS A 86 9.91 3.41 8.36
CA CYS A 86 10.57 3.94 7.17
C CYS A 86 12.06 4.24 7.45
N PRO A 87 13.00 3.57 6.76
CA PRO A 87 14.43 3.81 6.97
C PRO A 87 14.86 5.21 6.51
N MET A 88 14.01 5.88 5.73
CA MET A 88 14.26 7.23 5.21
C MET A 88 13.36 8.29 5.87
N LYS A 89 12.80 8.01 7.06
CA LYS A 89 11.94 8.96 7.78
C LYS A 89 12.61 10.30 8.04
N ASP A 90 13.89 10.27 8.43
CA ASP A 90 14.67 11.48 8.72
C ASP A 90 14.98 12.32 7.47
N LYS A 91 14.83 11.74 6.27
CA LYS A 91 14.93 12.41 4.99
C LYS A 91 13.56 12.79 4.40
N GLY A 92 12.49 12.57 5.14
CA GLY A 92 11.14 12.97 4.74
C GLY A 92 10.47 12.10 3.70
N ALA A 93 10.98 10.87 3.41
CA ALA A 93 10.39 9.99 2.39
C ALA A 93 8.93 9.62 2.68
N LEU A 94 8.54 9.61 3.95
CA LEU A 94 7.17 9.40 4.39
C LEU A 94 6.93 10.25 5.64
N THR A 95 6.12 11.28 5.52
CA THR A 95 5.77 12.22 6.60
C THR A 95 4.29 12.14 6.91
N LEU A 96 3.86 12.68 8.04
CA LEU A 96 2.44 12.81 8.37
C LEU A 96 1.91 14.15 7.91
N ALA A 97 0.72 14.15 7.32
CA ALA A 97 0.02 15.36 6.92
C ALA A 97 -1.45 15.28 7.34
N PRO A 98 -2.11 16.41 7.63
CA PRO A 98 -3.52 16.45 7.96
C PRO A 98 -4.36 15.74 6.89
N LEU A 99 -5.33 14.92 7.30
CA LEU A 99 -6.21 14.18 6.37
C LEU A 99 -6.80 15.11 5.31
N ALA A 100 -7.30 16.28 5.69
CA ALA A 100 -7.93 17.23 4.77
C ALA A 100 -7.01 17.63 3.60
N SER A 101 -5.70 17.74 3.83
CA SER A 101 -4.72 18.07 2.78
C SER A 101 -4.45 16.92 1.83
N GLN A 102 -4.76 15.69 2.22
CA GLN A 102 -4.49 14.46 1.47
C GLN A 102 -5.73 13.86 0.79
N LEU A 103 -6.90 14.46 0.93
CA LEU A 103 -8.12 13.99 0.26
C LEU A 103 -8.01 14.02 -1.28
N LYS A 104 -7.15 14.86 -1.82
CA LYS A 104 -6.77 14.88 -3.24
C LYS A 104 -6.18 13.55 -3.74
N GLU A 105 -5.69 12.70 -2.85
CA GLU A 105 -5.16 11.36 -3.16
C GLU A 105 -6.25 10.30 -3.32
N ALA A 106 -7.50 10.59 -2.99
CA ALA A 106 -8.58 9.61 -3.11
C ALA A 106 -8.86 9.19 -4.58
N PRO A 107 -8.92 10.09 -5.57
CA PRO A 107 -9.01 9.70 -6.98
C PRO A 107 -7.78 8.92 -7.45
N ASN A 108 -6.59 9.29 -6.98
CA ASN A 108 -5.34 8.58 -7.27
C ASN A 108 -5.36 7.14 -6.74
N TRP A 109 -5.91 6.94 -5.54
CA TRP A 109 -6.13 5.61 -4.98
C TRP A 109 -7.08 4.78 -5.85
N THR A 110 -8.22 5.34 -6.25
CA THR A 110 -9.18 4.66 -7.12
C THR A 110 -8.52 4.24 -8.44
N TYR A 111 -7.81 5.13 -9.09
CA TYR A 111 -7.05 4.80 -10.30
C TYR A 111 -6.05 3.65 -10.06
N ALA A 112 -5.28 3.72 -8.97
CA ALA A 112 -4.26 2.73 -8.64
C ALA A 112 -4.81 1.32 -8.39
N VAL A 113 -6.00 1.19 -7.81
CA VAL A 113 -6.59 -0.12 -7.45
C VAL A 113 -7.56 -0.67 -8.48
N ASP A 114 -8.23 0.19 -9.24
CA ASP A 114 -9.27 -0.21 -10.19
C ASP A 114 -8.75 -0.30 -11.63
N THR A 115 -7.73 0.49 -12.00
CA THR A 115 -7.23 0.60 -13.37
C THR A 115 -5.87 -0.06 -13.55
N VAL A 116 -4.94 0.14 -12.59
CA VAL A 116 -3.58 -0.39 -12.74
C VAL A 116 -3.55 -1.90 -12.49
N THR A 117 -3.01 -2.64 -13.44
CA THR A 117 -2.94 -4.09 -13.36
C THR A 117 -1.81 -4.58 -12.44
N ILE A 118 -2.06 -5.68 -11.73
CA ILE A 118 -1.04 -6.33 -10.90
C ILE A 118 -0.01 -7.02 -11.80
N LYS A 119 1.25 -6.63 -11.67
CA LYS A 119 2.36 -7.16 -12.48
C LYS A 119 2.92 -8.45 -11.83
N LYS A 120 2.11 -9.51 -11.71
CA LYS A 120 2.47 -10.76 -11.02
C LYS A 120 3.78 -11.37 -11.51
N ASP A 121 4.00 -11.37 -12.82
CA ASP A 121 5.15 -12.03 -13.44
C ASP A 121 6.40 -11.13 -13.47
N ALA A 122 6.25 -9.85 -13.14
CA ALA A 122 7.35 -8.89 -13.18
C ALA A 122 8.29 -9.01 -11.97
N VAL A 123 7.83 -9.63 -10.88
CA VAL A 123 8.54 -9.63 -9.60
C VAL A 123 8.61 -11.03 -8.99
N ASN A 124 9.82 -11.39 -8.55
CA ASN A 124 9.99 -12.58 -7.72
C ASN A 124 9.49 -12.27 -6.29
N ALA A 125 8.37 -12.86 -5.88
CA ALA A 125 7.73 -12.65 -4.58
C ALA A 125 8.53 -13.16 -3.36
N LYS A 126 9.76 -13.72 -3.58
CA LYS A 126 10.58 -14.30 -2.50
C LYS A 126 11.23 -13.25 -1.57
N SER A 127 11.12 -11.97 -1.85
CA SER A 127 11.61 -10.90 -0.98
C SER A 127 10.45 -10.10 -0.38
N VAL A 128 10.65 -9.54 0.82
CA VAL A 128 9.67 -8.65 1.48
C VAL A 128 9.25 -7.51 0.55
N LYS A 129 10.22 -6.86 -0.11
CA LYS A 129 9.94 -5.80 -1.08
C LYS A 129 8.99 -6.25 -2.17
N ASN A 130 9.28 -7.37 -2.80
CA ASN A 130 8.57 -7.83 -3.98
C ASN A 130 7.20 -8.45 -3.63
N SER A 131 7.06 -9.08 -2.47
CA SER A 131 5.77 -9.62 -2.00
C SER A 131 4.68 -8.55 -1.93
N GLN A 132 5.06 -7.29 -1.68
CA GLN A 132 4.11 -6.20 -1.52
C GLN A 132 3.52 -5.67 -2.84
N PHE A 133 4.07 -6.06 -4.00
CA PHE A 133 3.44 -5.80 -5.30
C PHE A 133 2.28 -6.76 -5.61
N ALA A 134 2.15 -7.85 -4.86
CA ALA A 134 1.01 -8.75 -5.00
C ALA A 134 -0.26 -8.11 -4.42
N LYS A 135 -1.43 -8.45 -5.00
CA LYS A 135 -2.72 -8.00 -4.49
C LYS A 135 -2.92 -8.51 -3.05
N PRO A 136 -3.22 -7.65 -2.08
CA PRO A 136 -3.66 -8.10 -0.77
C PRO A 136 -5.11 -8.58 -0.87
N TYR A 137 -5.38 -9.83 -0.46
CA TYR A 137 -6.75 -10.36 -0.36
C TYR A 137 -7.35 -10.15 1.03
N PHE A 138 -6.55 -9.69 1.98
CA PHE A 138 -6.99 -9.23 3.28
C PHE A 138 -6.69 -7.74 3.41
N GLU A 139 -7.73 -6.93 3.37
CA GLU A 139 -7.62 -5.47 3.31
C GLU A 139 -8.82 -4.79 4.01
N PHE A 140 -8.63 -3.56 4.47
CA PHE A 140 -9.66 -2.72 5.09
C PHE A 140 -10.46 -3.43 6.18
N SER A 141 -9.77 -4.25 6.97
CA SER A 141 -10.38 -4.97 8.09
C SER A 141 -10.88 -4.02 9.18
N GLY A 142 -11.82 -4.47 10.00
CA GLY A 142 -12.25 -3.75 11.19
C GLY A 142 -11.26 -3.80 12.37
N ALA A 143 -10.03 -4.28 12.15
CA ALA A 143 -9.01 -4.39 13.18
C ALA A 143 -8.55 -3.03 13.70
N CYS A 144 -7.99 -3.02 14.91
CA CYS A 144 -7.49 -1.81 15.57
C CYS A 144 -6.42 -1.08 14.76
N ALA A 145 -6.32 0.23 14.93
CA ALA A 145 -5.23 1.02 14.39
C ALA A 145 -3.88 0.47 14.89
N GLY A 146 -2.96 0.13 13.97
CA GLY A 146 -1.67 -0.46 14.31
C GLY A 146 -1.73 -1.92 14.76
N CYS A 147 -2.79 -2.66 14.43
CA CYS A 147 -2.90 -4.10 14.73
C CYS A 147 -1.63 -4.84 14.30
N GLY A 148 -1.05 -5.64 15.22
CA GLY A 148 0.15 -6.42 14.96
C GLY A 148 -0.10 -7.75 14.26
N GLU A 149 -1.35 -8.21 14.17
CA GLU A 149 -1.73 -9.50 13.55
C GLU A 149 -2.02 -9.37 12.06
N THR A 150 -2.80 -8.37 11.69
CA THR A 150 -3.31 -8.24 10.31
C THR A 150 -2.25 -8.08 9.22
N PRO A 151 -1.04 -7.51 9.45
CA PRO A 151 0.03 -7.54 8.47
C PRO A 151 0.48 -8.95 8.08
N TYR A 152 0.48 -9.89 9.03
CA TYR A 152 0.82 -11.30 8.77
C TYR A 152 -0.26 -11.97 7.93
N ILE A 153 -1.54 -11.77 8.28
CA ILE A 153 -2.67 -12.30 7.50
C ILE A 153 -2.61 -11.75 6.07
N LYS A 154 -2.40 -10.45 5.92
CA LYS A 154 -2.21 -9.81 4.61
C LYS A 154 -1.10 -10.48 3.81
N LEU A 155 0.10 -10.65 4.40
CA LEU A 155 1.23 -11.28 3.72
C LEU A 155 0.92 -12.71 3.28
N VAL A 156 0.32 -13.51 4.16
CA VAL A 156 -0.08 -14.89 3.83
C VAL A 156 -1.06 -14.91 2.66
N THR A 157 -2.02 -13.99 2.62
CA THR A 157 -2.96 -13.88 1.50
C THR A 157 -2.29 -13.37 0.22
N GLN A 158 -1.30 -12.49 0.31
CA GLN A 158 -0.54 -12.04 -0.86
C GLN A 158 0.28 -13.18 -1.50
N LEU A 159 0.80 -14.10 -0.68
CA LEU A 159 1.63 -15.22 -1.14
C LEU A 159 0.82 -16.43 -1.59
N PHE A 160 -0.30 -16.70 -0.94
CA PHE A 160 -1.02 -17.96 -1.07
C PHE A 160 -2.54 -17.81 -1.25
N GLY A 161 -3.08 -16.58 -1.25
CA GLY A 161 -4.52 -16.33 -1.18
C GLY A 161 -5.34 -16.93 -2.32
N ASP A 162 -4.73 -17.14 -3.49
CA ASP A 162 -5.35 -17.78 -4.66
C ASP A 162 -5.59 -19.29 -4.49
N ARG A 163 -4.98 -19.95 -3.48
CA ARG A 163 -5.02 -21.40 -3.28
C ARG A 163 -5.12 -21.83 -1.82
N MET A 164 -5.40 -20.90 -0.89
CA MET A 164 -5.51 -21.20 0.53
C MET A 164 -6.97 -21.40 0.95
N TYR A 165 -7.19 -22.31 1.89
CA TYR A 165 -8.42 -22.43 2.63
C TYR A 165 -8.22 -21.85 4.02
N VAL A 166 -9.18 -21.09 4.50
CA VAL A 166 -9.12 -20.44 5.82
C VAL A 166 -10.16 -21.05 6.72
N ALA A 167 -9.72 -21.57 7.87
CA ALA A 167 -10.58 -21.95 8.95
C ALA A 167 -10.00 -21.37 10.24
N ASN A 168 -10.76 -20.55 10.94
CA ASN A 168 -10.31 -19.91 12.17
C ASN A 168 -11.39 -19.98 13.25
N ALA A 169 -10.94 -19.95 14.50
CA ALA A 169 -11.81 -19.82 15.65
C ALA A 169 -12.25 -18.38 15.87
N SER A 170 -13.24 -18.17 16.73
CA SER A 170 -13.71 -16.86 17.12
C SER A 170 -12.58 -16.02 17.75
N GLY A 171 -12.43 -14.80 17.28
CA GLY A 171 -11.38 -13.85 17.72
C GLY A 171 -11.26 -12.65 16.80
N CYS A 172 -10.21 -11.84 16.97
CA CYS A 172 -9.98 -10.65 16.18
C CYS A 172 -9.85 -10.92 14.67
N SER A 173 -9.28 -12.06 14.30
CA SER A 173 -9.11 -12.45 12.89
C SER A 173 -10.40 -12.92 12.22
N SER A 174 -11.45 -13.17 12.99
CA SER A 174 -12.78 -13.60 12.49
C SER A 174 -13.86 -12.53 12.64
N ALA A 175 -13.57 -11.46 13.32
CA ALA A 175 -14.52 -10.38 13.59
C ALA A 175 -14.60 -9.34 12.47
#